data_d14fd3cde383f8d68a701dc8fd433a4c
#
_entry.id   d14fd3cde383f8d68a701dc8fd433a4c
#
_cell.length_a   1.000
_cell.length_b   1.000
_cell.length_c   1.000
_cell.angle_alpha   90.00
_cell.angle_beta   90.00
_cell.angle_gamma   90.00
#
_symmetry.space_group_name_H-M   'P 1'
#
loop_
_entity.id
_entity.type
_entity.pdbx_description
1 polymer ?
#
loop_
_entity_poly.entity_id
_entity_poly.type
_entity_poly.pdbx_seq_one_letter_code
_entity_poly.pdbx_strand_id
1 'polypeptide(L)'
;MKVYLLLTLTFFSFDLICQNLYELDPNKNYLDSGKKLMNLDFGLHNLEQDSKNTEILIGIHGGDSRGFEWIYPLQKIDDDKMNTYFFRWDTTKCPQESIPLIMNEISKLEGIMKITILGHSFGGVLASLLLNEINQVKTDIHVIASPLASKDLEKYCDYIHPKTKNENISYFQWRTIQKIDFAFNNLDYDPQVIDFKESSVIRLPDKYRGNRLGHLWSISWVADNIDVIN
;
A
#
# COMPACT_ATOMS: atom_id res chain seq x y z
N MET A 1 -22.57 51.11 33.28
CA MET A 1 -23.00 50.37 32.09
C MET A 1 -21.89 49.36 31.77
N LYS A 2 -22.04 48.07 32.12
CA LYS A 2 -21.06 47.02 31.84
C LYS A 2 -21.45 46.33 30.53
N VAL A 3 -20.61 46.47 29.52
CA VAL A 3 -20.80 45.77 28.24
C VAL A 3 -20.19 44.37 28.38
N TYR A 4 -21.00 43.33 28.34
CA TYR A 4 -20.55 41.94 28.26
C TYR A 4 -20.33 41.57 26.78
N LEU A 5 -19.06 41.37 26.43
CA LEU A 5 -18.67 40.86 25.13
C LEU A 5 -18.92 39.34 25.10
N LEU A 6 -19.94 38.89 24.39
CA LEU A 6 -20.20 37.45 24.17
C LEU A 6 -19.27 36.98 23.07
N LEU A 7 -18.23 36.23 23.43
CA LEU A 7 -17.38 35.51 22.46
C LEU A 7 -18.10 34.25 22.06
N THR A 8 -18.70 34.22 20.86
CA THR A 8 -19.22 33.00 20.24
C THR A 8 -18.05 32.21 19.66
N LEU A 9 -17.64 31.13 20.35
CA LEU A 9 -16.75 30.12 19.78
C LEU A 9 -17.54 29.31 18.73
N THR A 10 -17.32 29.57 17.44
CA THR A 10 -17.74 28.70 16.38
C THR A 10 -16.80 27.48 16.36
N PHE A 11 -17.27 26.35 16.86
CA PHE A 11 -16.63 25.06 16.61
C PHE A 11 -16.83 24.71 15.14
N PHE A 12 -15.76 24.83 14.36
CA PHE A 12 -15.67 24.15 13.07
C PHE A 12 -15.47 22.66 13.40
N SER A 13 -16.54 21.89 13.33
CA SER A 13 -16.42 20.45 13.19
C SER A 13 -15.79 20.20 11.82
N PHE A 14 -14.52 19.81 11.78
CA PHE A 14 -13.97 19.13 10.64
C PHE A 14 -14.66 17.77 10.59
N ASP A 15 -15.65 17.63 9.72
CA ASP A 15 -16.11 16.31 9.34
C ASP A 15 -14.89 15.57 8.76
N LEU A 16 -14.36 14.60 9.53
CA LEU A 16 -13.46 13.61 8.99
C LEU A 16 -14.24 12.91 7.88
N ILE A 17 -13.93 13.24 6.63
CA ILE A 17 -14.52 12.54 5.48
C ILE A 17 -13.90 11.14 5.52
N CYS A 18 -14.55 10.23 6.24
CA CYS A 18 -14.24 8.81 6.18
C CYS A 18 -14.67 8.32 4.80
N GLN A 19 -13.69 7.99 3.96
CA GLN A 19 -13.98 7.44 2.64
C GLN A 19 -14.32 5.96 2.77
N ASN A 20 -15.56 5.57 2.47
CA ASN A 20 -15.98 4.16 2.52
C ASN A 20 -15.50 3.42 1.25
N LEU A 21 -14.84 2.27 1.43
CA LEU A 21 -14.29 1.44 0.36
C LEU A 21 -15.36 1.05 -0.67
N TYR A 22 -16.55 0.67 -0.24
CA TYR A 22 -17.61 0.19 -1.11
C TYR A 22 -18.41 1.31 -1.82
N GLU A 23 -18.17 2.57 -1.44
CA GLU A 23 -18.65 3.73 -2.19
C GLU A 23 -17.72 4.14 -3.33
N LEU A 24 -16.53 3.53 -3.41
CA LEU A 24 -15.60 3.71 -4.50
C LEU A 24 -16.01 2.79 -5.68
N ASP A 25 -16.30 3.38 -6.83
CA ASP A 25 -16.69 2.64 -8.03
C ASP A 25 -15.44 2.23 -8.84
N PRO A 26 -15.16 0.94 -8.99
CA PRO A 26 -14.01 0.47 -9.77
C PRO A 26 -14.25 0.45 -11.29
N ASN A 27 -15.46 0.77 -11.75
CA ASN A 27 -15.88 0.58 -13.14
C ASN A 27 -16.17 1.90 -13.86
N LYS A 28 -17.35 2.50 -13.62
CA LYS A 28 -17.83 3.66 -14.39
C LYS A 28 -17.15 4.97 -13.95
N ASN A 29 -17.02 5.16 -12.64
CA ASN A 29 -16.47 6.38 -12.05
C ASN A 29 -15.11 6.15 -11.39
N TYR A 30 -14.34 5.18 -11.90
CA TYR A 30 -13.07 4.77 -11.28
C TYR A 30 -12.05 5.91 -11.15
N LEU A 31 -12.02 6.86 -12.11
CA LEU A 31 -11.11 8.01 -12.03
C LEU A 31 -11.45 8.96 -10.89
N ASP A 32 -12.74 9.25 -10.68
CA ASP A 32 -13.15 10.11 -9.56
C ASP A 32 -13.04 9.40 -8.21
N SER A 33 -13.33 8.11 -8.19
CA SER A 33 -13.09 7.28 -7.01
C SER A 33 -11.60 7.20 -6.65
N GLY A 34 -10.73 7.07 -7.64
CA GLY A 34 -9.27 7.12 -7.43
C GLY A 34 -8.81 8.47 -6.87
N LYS A 35 -9.34 9.59 -7.41
CA LYS A 35 -9.06 10.93 -6.86
C LYS A 35 -9.45 11.06 -5.39
N LYS A 36 -10.57 10.45 -4.97
CA LYS A 36 -10.97 10.47 -3.56
C LYS A 36 -9.92 9.83 -2.68
N LEU A 37 -9.35 8.66 -3.06
CA LEU A 37 -8.25 8.05 -2.34
C LEU A 37 -7.00 8.93 -2.32
N MET A 38 -6.65 9.52 -3.47
CA MET A 38 -5.43 10.33 -3.59
C MET A 38 -5.55 11.72 -2.95
N ASN A 39 -6.74 12.21 -2.64
CA ASN A 39 -6.99 13.46 -1.92
C ASN A 39 -7.01 13.30 -0.40
N LEU A 40 -6.91 12.09 0.12
CA LEU A 40 -6.70 11.87 1.56
C LEU A 40 -5.37 12.51 1.99
N ASP A 41 -5.31 13.03 3.19
CA ASP A 41 -4.08 13.54 3.77
C ASP A 41 -3.01 12.43 3.90
N PHE A 42 -1.76 12.77 4.16
CA PHE A 42 -0.74 11.76 4.44
C PHE A 42 -1.02 11.06 5.78
N GLY A 43 -1.01 9.73 5.77
CA GLY A 43 -1.33 8.89 6.91
C GLY A 43 -2.04 7.60 6.54
N LEU A 44 -2.47 6.86 7.54
CA LEU A 44 -3.20 5.60 7.40
C LEU A 44 -4.70 5.87 7.56
N HIS A 45 -5.47 5.60 6.51
CA HIS A 45 -6.90 5.87 6.46
C HIS A 45 -7.69 4.57 6.50
N ASN A 46 -8.56 4.41 7.49
CA ASN A 46 -9.55 3.35 7.51
C ASN A 46 -10.59 3.63 6.41
N LEU A 47 -10.81 2.67 5.53
CA LEU A 47 -11.81 2.73 4.44
C LEU A 47 -13.12 2.05 4.81
N GLU A 48 -13.29 1.63 6.05
CA GLU A 48 -14.50 0.98 6.53
C GLU A 48 -15.00 1.64 7.81
N GLN A 49 -16.29 1.62 8.00
CA GLN A 49 -16.92 2.14 9.21
C GLN A 49 -17.13 0.99 10.21
N ASP A 50 -16.72 1.22 11.46
CA ASP A 50 -17.10 0.43 12.64
C ASP A 50 -16.76 -1.07 12.64
N SER A 51 -15.65 -1.47 12.08
CA SER A 51 -15.27 -2.86 12.19
C SER A 51 -14.49 -3.15 13.49
N LYS A 52 -14.87 -4.26 14.13
CA LYS A 52 -14.18 -4.82 15.30
C LYS A 52 -13.22 -5.94 14.89
N ASN A 53 -12.78 -5.92 13.65
CA ASN A 53 -11.93 -6.95 13.10
C ASN A 53 -10.53 -6.88 13.69
N THR A 54 -9.93 -8.04 13.87
CA THR A 54 -8.57 -8.20 14.41
C THR A 54 -7.53 -8.39 13.30
N GLU A 55 -7.96 -8.49 12.06
CA GLU A 55 -7.10 -8.54 10.88
C GLU A 55 -7.23 -7.24 10.09
N ILE A 56 -6.14 -6.78 9.51
CA ILE A 56 -6.12 -5.57 8.70
C ILE A 56 -5.41 -5.79 7.36
N LEU A 57 -5.93 -5.11 6.33
CA LEU A 57 -5.34 -4.99 5.01
C LEU A 57 -4.85 -3.54 4.82
N ILE A 58 -3.60 -3.35 4.43
CA ILE A 58 -3.03 -2.04 4.18
C ILE A 58 -2.54 -1.96 2.73
N GLY A 59 -3.13 -1.08 1.92
CA GLY A 59 -2.63 -0.73 0.60
C GLY A 59 -1.64 0.44 0.66
N ILE A 60 -0.42 0.27 0.11
CA ILE A 60 0.61 1.32 0.02
C ILE A 60 0.88 1.65 -1.44
N HIS A 61 0.47 2.85 -1.88
CA HIS A 61 0.56 3.25 -3.28
C HIS A 61 1.99 3.56 -3.74
N GLY A 62 2.20 3.46 -5.05
CA GLY A 62 3.45 3.82 -5.72
C GLY A 62 3.56 5.31 -6.07
N GLY A 63 4.65 5.67 -6.73
CA GLY A 63 4.81 6.98 -7.36
C GLY A 63 3.78 7.20 -8.47
N ASP A 64 3.35 8.43 -8.66
CA ASP A 64 2.38 8.83 -9.69
C ASP A 64 1.05 8.04 -9.67
N SER A 65 0.72 7.42 -8.53
CA SER A 65 -0.55 6.71 -8.32
C SER A 65 -1.73 7.66 -8.55
N ARG A 66 -2.75 7.15 -9.24
CA ARG A 66 -4.02 7.87 -9.44
C ARG A 66 -5.13 7.31 -8.54
N GLY A 67 -4.84 6.30 -7.73
CA GLY A 67 -5.74 5.67 -6.76
C GLY A 67 -6.71 4.66 -7.36
N PHE A 68 -7.13 4.81 -8.62
CA PHE A 68 -8.12 3.93 -9.23
C PHE A 68 -7.65 2.48 -9.35
N GLU A 69 -6.36 2.26 -9.50
CA GLU A 69 -5.73 0.94 -9.56
C GLU A 69 -5.85 0.17 -8.24
N TRP A 70 -6.17 0.85 -7.15
CA TRP A 70 -6.31 0.28 -5.82
C TRP A 70 -7.74 -0.14 -5.47
N ILE A 71 -8.76 0.45 -6.10
CA ILE A 71 -10.15 0.24 -5.70
C ILE A 71 -10.55 -1.23 -5.82
N TYR A 72 -10.42 -1.81 -7.02
CA TYR A 72 -10.75 -3.22 -7.23
C TYR A 72 -9.91 -4.17 -6.36
N PRO A 73 -8.57 -4.02 -6.27
CA PRO A 73 -7.75 -4.90 -5.44
C PRO A 73 -8.14 -4.88 -3.96
N LEU A 74 -8.37 -3.70 -3.39
CA LEU A 74 -8.77 -3.60 -1.99
C LEU A 74 -10.14 -4.24 -1.76
N GLN A 75 -11.15 -3.92 -2.59
CA GLN A 75 -12.49 -4.54 -2.51
C GLN A 75 -12.47 -6.06 -2.75
N LYS A 76 -11.51 -6.57 -3.53
CA LYS A 76 -11.42 -7.99 -3.87
C LYS A 76 -10.80 -8.82 -2.74
N ILE A 77 -9.85 -8.27 -2.01
CA ILE A 77 -9.14 -8.94 -0.91
C ILE A 77 -9.90 -8.77 0.40
N ASP A 78 -10.57 -7.63 0.55
CA ASP A 78 -11.39 -7.33 1.71
C ASP A 78 -12.44 -8.41 1.96
N ASP A 79 -12.58 -8.81 3.23
CA ASP A 79 -13.58 -9.77 3.67
C ASP A 79 -14.17 -9.36 5.03
N ASP A 80 -15.17 -10.07 5.50
CA ASP A 80 -15.87 -9.77 6.77
C ASP A 80 -14.98 -9.87 8.03
N LYS A 81 -13.72 -10.29 7.89
CA LYS A 81 -12.80 -10.52 9.01
C LYS A 81 -11.70 -9.48 9.13
N MET A 82 -11.49 -8.67 8.11
CA MET A 82 -10.44 -7.67 8.10
C MET A 82 -11.00 -6.24 7.95
N ASN A 83 -10.19 -5.27 8.33
CA ASN A 83 -10.41 -3.85 8.09
C ASN A 83 -9.45 -3.39 7.03
N THR A 84 -9.96 -2.72 6.03
CA THR A 84 -9.15 -2.24 4.92
C THR A 84 -8.72 -0.81 5.14
N TYR A 85 -7.41 -0.60 5.01
CA TYR A 85 -6.75 0.69 5.15
C TYR A 85 -6.01 1.07 3.86
N PHE A 86 -5.89 2.36 3.63
CA PHE A 86 -5.06 2.92 2.57
C PHE A 86 -4.03 3.89 3.16
N PHE A 87 -2.75 3.63 2.89
CA PHE A 87 -1.67 4.49 3.37
C PHE A 87 -1.28 5.50 2.32
N ARG A 88 -1.51 6.78 2.64
CA ARG A 88 -1.10 7.93 1.84
C ARG A 88 0.24 8.45 2.33
N TRP A 89 1.18 8.64 1.42
CA TRP A 89 2.51 9.14 1.75
C TRP A 89 3.09 10.01 0.63
N ASP A 90 4.11 10.79 0.96
CA ASP A 90 4.76 11.71 0.04
C ASP A 90 5.79 10.97 -0.81
N THR A 91 5.40 10.56 -2.01
CA THR A 91 6.28 9.83 -2.94
C THR A 91 7.36 10.71 -3.60
N THR A 92 7.42 12.00 -3.29
CA THR A 92 8.51 12.90 -3.71
C THR A 92 9.71 12.80 -2.78
N LYS A 93 9.56 12.12 -1.64
CA LYS A 93 10.59 11.88 -0.63
C LYS A 93 11.12 10.46 -0.68
N CYS A 94 12.23 10.24 0.00
CA CYS A 94 12.78 8.90 0.16
C CYS A 94 11.86 8.02 1.03
N PRO A 95 11.68 6.73 0.68
CA PRO A 95 10.74 5.85 1.39
C PRO A 95 10.99 5.76 2.89
N GLN A 96 12.26 5.81 3.30
CA GLN A 96 12.67 5.75 4.71
C GLN A 96 12.04 6.86 5.55
N GLU A 97 11.79 8.03 4.96
CA GLU A 97 11.20 9.17 5.67
C GLU A 97 9.75 8.93 6.08
N SER A 98 9.07 7.97 5.44
CA SER A 98 7.68 7.61 5.75
C SER A 98 7.55 6.47 6.78
N ILE A 99 8.67 5.80 7.16
CA ILE A 99 8.65 4.72 8.15
C ILE A 99 8.09 5.20 9.51
N PRO A 100 8.56 6.34 10.07
CA PRO A 100 8.02 6.80 11.35
C PRO A 100 6.51 7.07 11.30
N LEU A 101 6.00 7.58 10.18
CA LEU A 101 4.58 7.86 10.00
C LEU A 101 3.76 6.56 10.02
N ILE A 102 4.09 5.59 9.15
CA ILE A 102 3.33 4.34 9.05
C ILE A 102 3.43 3.53 10.37
N MET A 103 4.59 3.48 11.00
CA MET A 103 4.76 2.76 12.26
C MET A 103 3.98 3.40 13.40
N ASN A 104 3.96 4.74 13.48
CA ASN A 104 3.13 5.45 14.44
C ASN A 104 1.63 5.19 14.23
N GLU A 105 1.17 5.13 12.99
CA GLU A 105 -0.24 4.82 12.69
C GLU A 105 -0.60 3.37 13.04
N ILE A 106 0.24 2.40 12.67
CA ILE A 106 0.04 0.98 13.02
C ILE A 106 0.03 0.79 14.56
N SER A 107 0.88 1.50 15.29
CA SER A 107 0.96 1.39 16.76
C SER A 107 -0.29 1.86 17.50
N LYS A 108 -1.14 2.65 16.86
CA LYS A 108 -2.43 3.11 17.42
C LYS A 108 -3.56 2.09 17.24
N LEU A 109 -3.35 1.07 16.41
CA LEU A 109 -4.35 0.05 16.14
C LEU A 109 -4.33 -0.99 17.26
N GLU A 110 -5.39 -1.05 18.05
CA GLU A 110 -5.49 -1.94 19.19
C GLU A 110 -6.11 -3.29 18.80
N GLY A 111 -5.65 -4.37 19.44
CA GLY A 111 -6.23 -5.72 19.30
C GLY A 111 -5.98 -6.40 17.95
N ILE A 112 -5.04 -5.89 17.14
CA ILE A 112 -4.71 -6.47 15.85
C ILE A 112 -3.89 -7.74 16.03
N MET A 113 -4.33 -8.82 15.38
CA MET A 113 -3.70 -10.14 15.39
C MET A 113 -2.96 -10.47 14.10
N LYS A 114 -3.38 -9.87 12.99
CA LYS A 114 -2.76 -10.08 11.67
C LYS A 114 -2.78 -8.80 10.84
N ILE A 115 -1.67 -8.55 10.12
CA ILE A 115 -1.54 -7.45 9.15
C ILE A 115 -1.20 -8.04 7.78
N THR A 116 -1.94 -7.65 6.76
CA THR A 116 -1.58 -7.90 5.35
C THR A 116 -1.25 -6.58 4.70
N ILE A 117 -0.02 -6.44 4.20
CA ILE A 117 0.46 -5.21 3.54
C ILE A 117 0.67 -5.49 2.05
N LEU A 118 0.02 -4.71 1.22
CA LEU A 118 0.24 -4.68 -0.23
C LEU A 118 0.98 -3.41 -0.60
N GLY A 119 2.23 -3.52 -1.02
CA GLY A 119 3.01 -2.40 -1.53
C GLY A 119 3.21 -2.51 -3.04
N HIS A 120 2.76 -1.52 -3.80
CA HIS A 120 2.94 -1.51 -5.25
C HIS A 120 4.01 -0.55 -5.69
N SER A 121 4.85 -0.97 -6.64
CA SER A 121 5.89 -0.11 -7.21
C SER A 121 6.76 0.51 -6.11
N PHE A 122 6.84 1.84 -6.04
CA PHE A 122 7.56 2.57 -5.00
C PHE A 122 7.00 2.32 -3.60
N GLY A 123 5.67 2.08 -3.47
CA GLY A 123 5.06 1.64 -2.21
C GLY A 123 5.53 0.26 -1.74
N GLY A 124 5.94 -0.62 -2.65
CA GLY A 124 6.56 -1.89 -2.29
C GLY A 124 8.00 -1.73 -1.78
N VAL A 125 8.72 -0.70 -2.22
CA VAL A 125 10.00 -0.34 -1.63
C VAL A 125 9.80 0.09 -0.17
N LEU A 126 8.80 0.96 0.10
CA LEU A 126 8.44 1.34 1.47
C LEU A 126 8.03 0.12 2.31
N ALA A 127 7.17 -0.75 1.76
CA ALA A 127 6.73 -1.98 2.46
C ALA A 127 7.90 -2.91 2.80
N SER A 128 8.93 -3.01 1.93
CA SER A 128 10.12 -3.83 2.19
C SER A 128 10.93 -3.34 3.39
N LEU A 129 10.92 -2.04 3.68
CA LEU A 129 11.62 -1.49 4.83
C LEU A 129 10.95 -1.86 6.16
N LEU A 130 9.68 -2.28 6.14
CA LEU A 130 8.94 -2.72 7.33
C LEU A 130 9.36 -4.13 7.80
N LEU A 131 10.17 -4.86 7.04
CA LEU A 131 10.60 -6.23 7.35
C LEU A 131 11.26 -6.38 8.73
N ASN A 132 11.90 -5.34 9.23
CA ASN A 132 12.55 -5.33 10.54
C ASN A 132 11.86 -4.41 11.57
N GLU A 133 10.86 -3.66 11.16
CA GLU A 133 10.15 -2.70 12.03
C GLU A 133 8.96 -3.35 12.74
N ILE A 134 8.19 -4.21 12.04
CA ILE A 134 7.03 -4.89 12.61
C ILE A 134 7.48 -6.20 13.25
N ASN A 135 7.36 -6.31 14.58
CA ASN A 135 7.87 -7.47 15.33
C ASN A 135 6.86 -8.11 16.30
N GLN A 136 5.68 -7.53 16.50
CA GLN A 136 4.72 -7.97 17.51
C GLN A 136 3.50 -8.71 16.94
N VAL A 137 3.24 -8.56 15.65
CA VAL A 137 2.01 -9.06 14.98
C VAL A 137 2.40 -9.91 13.79
N LYS A 138 1.68 -11.01 13.57
CA LYS A 138 1.82 -11.80 12.35
C LYS A 138 1.55 -10.91 11.14
N THR A 139 2.50 -10.82 10.21
CA THR A 139 2.40 -9.90 9.08
C THR A 139 2.77 -10.57 7.77
N ASP A 140 1.90 -10.44 6.77
CA ASP A 140 2.17 -10.83 5.40
C ASP A 140 2.47 -9.56 4.58
N ILE A 141 3.69 -9.46 4.02
CA ILE A 141 4.11 -8.31 3.20
C ILE A 141 4.24 -8.75 1.75
N HIS A 142 3.42 -8.17 0.90
CA HIS A 142 3.39 -8.41 -0.54
C HIS A 142 3.93 -7.18 -1.27
N VAL A 143 5.10 -7.32 -1.89
CA VAL A 143 5.67 -6.28 -2.76
C VAL A 143 5.39 -6.62 -4.22
N ILE A 144 4.72 -5.72 -4.92
CA ILE A 144 4.12 -5.96 -6.24
C ILE A 144 4.77 -5.01 -7.26
N ALA A 145 5.38 -5.56 -8.30
CA ALA A 145 6.04 -4.77 -9.34
C ALA A 145 6.97 -3.68 -8.76
N SER A 146 7.78 -4.03 -7.76
CA SER A 146 8.52 -3.06 -6.95
C SER A 146 9.99 -3.01 -7.34
N PRO A 147 10.59 -1.81 -7.50
CA PRO A 147 11.98 -1.64 -7.91
C PRO A 147 12.95 -1.79 -6.72
N LEU A 148 12.97 -2.99 -6.09
CA LEU A 148 13.74 -3.29 -4.87
C LEU A 148 15.26 -3.23 -5.05
N ALA A 149 15.77 -3.30 -6.31
CA ALA A 149 17.17 -3.16 -6.67
C ALA A 149 17.43 -1.89 -7.49
N SER A 150 16.66 -0.83 -7.25
CA SER A 150 16.80 0.43 -7.97
C SER A 150 18.11 1.12 -7.64
N LYS A 151 18.97 1.31 -8.67
CA LYS A 151 20.23 2.06 -8.56
C LYS A 151 20.00 3.53 -8.23
N ASP A 152 18.89 4.11 -8.66
CA ASP A 152 18.56 5.50 -8.35
C ASP A 152 18.15 5.66 -6.88
N LEU A 153 17.38 4.72 -6.33
CA LEU A 153 17.03 4.73 -4.90
C LEU A 153 18.25 4.51 -4.02
N GLU A 154 19.17 3.62 -4.42
CA GLU A 154 20.46 3.46 -3.74
C GLU A 154 21.25 4.77 -3.77
N LYS A 155 21.35 5.40 -4.95
CA LYS A 155 22.17 6.61 -5.14
C LYS A 155 21.60 7.86 -4.47
N TYR A 156 20.28 8.07 -4.52
CA TYR A 156 19.66 9.34 -4.10
C TYR A 156 18.95 9.26 -2.75
N CYS A 157 18.66 8.05 -2.29
CA CYS A 157 17.97 7.80 -1.02
C CYS A 157 18.78 6.90 -0.07
N ASP A 158 19.98 6.47 -0.43
CA ASP A 158 20.76 5.49 0.34
C ASP A 158 19.93 4.22 0.66
N TYR A 159 18.96 3.87 -0.23
CA TYR A 159 18.11 2.73 -0.04
C TYR A 159 18.89 1.44 -0.24
N ILE A 160 18.86 0.59 0.77
CA ILE A 160 19.38 -0.78 0.71
C ILE A 160 18.25 -1.70 1.18
N HIS A 161 17.89 -2.68 0.34
CA HIS A 161 16.91 -3.69 0.74
C HIS A 161 17.38 -4.42 2.02
N PRO A 162 16.52 -4.61 3.05
CA PRO A 162 16.86 -5.35 4.24
C PRO A 162 17.39 -6.75 3.91
N LYS A 163 18.40 -7.22 4.66
CA LYS A 163 19.02 -8.55 4.47
C LYS A 163 18.35 -9.65 5.29
N THR A 164 17.52 -9.27 6.23
CA THR A 164 16.80 -10.15 7.15
C THR A 164 15.38 -9.64 7.33
N LYS A 165 14.52 -10.46 7.89
CA LYS A 165 13.16 -10.10 8.32
C LYS A 165 12.89 -10.64 9.71
N ASN A 166 11.92 -10.06 10.41
CA ASN A 166 11.41 -10.63 11.64
C ASN A 166 10.71 -11.98 11.37
N GLU A 167 10.77 -12.88 12.34
CA GLU A 167 10.21 -14.25 12.22
C GLU A 167 8.69 -14.27 11.99
N ASN A 168 7.97 -13.25 12.51
CA ASN A 168 6.53 -13.11 12.35
C ASN A 168 6.12 -12.61 10.95
N ILE A 169 7.07 -12.35 10.05
CA ILE A 169 6.78 -11.81 8.72
C ILE A 169 6.90 -12.90 7.66
N SER A 170 5.86 -13.04 6.85
CA SER A 170 5.92 -13.70 5.54
C SER A 170 6.16 -12.65 4.47
N TYR A 171 7.09 -12.87 3.56
CA TYR A 171 7.47 -11.90 2.54
C TYR A 171 7.31 -12.47 1.14
N PHE A 172 6.51 -11.79 0.30
CA PHE A 172 6.15 -12.21 -1.04
C PHE A 172 6.56 -11.15 -2.05
N GLN A 173 7.28 -11.57 -3.09
CA GLN A 173 7.67 -10.70 -4.19
C GLN A 173 6.92 -11.11 -5.46
N TRP A 174 6.02 -10.25 -5.92
CA TRP A 174 5.22 -10.43 -7.12
C TRP A 174 5.84 -9.64 -8.26
N ARG A 175 6.58 -10.34 -9.13
CA ARG A 175 7.41 -9.72 -10.16
C ARG A 175 6.73 -9.76 -11.52
N THR A 176 6.52 -8.60 -12.12
CA THR A 176 6.09 -8.48 -13.52
C THR A 176 7.19 -8.92 -14.48
N ILE A 177 6.85 -9.15 -15.74
CA ILE A 177 7.84 -9.36 -16.79
C ILE A 177 8.39 -7.99 -17.21
N GLN A 178 9.65 -7.71 -16.91
CA GLN A 178 10.29 -6.40 -17.13
C GLN A 178 10.02 -5.83 -18.53
N LYS A 179 10.17 -6.64 -19.59
CA LYS A 179 10.02 -6.19 -20.99
C LYS A 179 8.61 -5.70 -21.34
N ILE A 180 7.60 -6.10 -20.60
CA ILE A 180 6.22 -5.67 -20.83
C ILE A 180 5.69 -4.73 -19.74
N ASP A 181 6.48 -4.46 -18.72
CA ASP A 181 6.19 -3.51 -17.67
C ASP A 181 6.71 -2.12 -18.06
N PHE A 182 5.81 -1.17 -18.29
CA PHE A 182 6.18 0.16 -18.79
C PHE A 182 7.11 0.94 -17.85
N ALA A 183 7.07 0.63 -16.55
CA ALA A 183 7.94 1.29 -15.57
C ALA A 183 9.39 0.79 -15.64
N PHE A 184 9.64 -0.42 -16.18
CA PHE A 184 10.93 -1.06 -16.14
C PHE A 184 11.50 -1.44 -17.52
N ASN A 185 10.69 -1.42 -18.58
CA ASN A 185 11.06 -1.95 -19.90
C ASN A 185 12.20 -1.19 -20.60
N ASN A 186 12.48 0.04 -20.17
CA ASN A 186 13.57 0.86 -20.70
C ASN A 186 14.89 0.71 -19.90
N LEU A 187 14.89 -0.08 -18.83
CA LEU A 187 16.07 -0.33 -18.03
C LEU A 187 16.87 -1.49 -18.60
N ASP A 188 18.18 -1.43 -18.50
CA ASP A 188 19.14 -2.48 -18.91
C ASP A 188 19.21 -3.65 -17.92
N TYR A 189 18.53 -3.54 -16.77
CA TYR A 189 18.40 -4.55 -15.72
C TYR A 189 16.98 -4.61 -15.20
N ASP A 190 16.60 -5.73 -14.56
CA ASP A 190 15.31 -5.87 -13.89
C ASP A 190 15.42 -5.37 -12.43
N PRO A 191 14.86 -4.18 -12.10
CA PRO A 191 15.01 -3.60 -10.77
C PRO A 191 14.20 -4.34 -9.70
N GLN A 192 13.36 -5.29 -10.07
CA GLN A 192 12.58 -6.11 -9.13
C GLN A 192 13.42 -7.24 -8.52
N VAL A 193 14.58 -7.57 -9.14
CA VAL A 193 15.35 -8.76 -8.77
C VAL A 193 16.34 -8.44 -7.67
N ILE A 194 16.12 -9.02 -6.51
CA ILE A 194 17.05 -9.02 -5.36
C ILE A 194 17.38 -10.45 -4.96
N ASP A 195 18.53 -10.64 -4.32
CA ASP A 195 18.90 -11.91 -3.66
C ASP A 195 18.46 -11.86 -2.19
N PHE A 196 17.23 -12.33 -1.93
CA PHE A 196 16.66 -12.42 -0.59
C PHE A 196 15.98 -13.78 -0.42
N LYS A 197 16.70 -14.70 0.23
CA LYS A 197 16.29 -16.12 0.34
C LYS A 197 15.04 -16.36 1.20
N GLU A 198 14.73 -15.43 2.10
CA GLU A 198 13.61 -15.53 3.02
C GLU A 198 12.29 -14.99 2.43
N SER A 199 12.17 -15.00 1.11
CA SER A 199 10.97 -14.56 0.41
C SER A 199 10.43 -15.62 -0.54
N SER A 200 9.11 -15.62 -0.71
CA SER A 200 8.44 -16.31 -1.81
C SER A 200 8.43 -15.40 -3.05
N VAL A 201 9.00 -15.88 -4.16
CA VAL A 201 9.05 -15.10 -5.41
C VAL A 201 8.07 -15.68 -6.41
N ILE A 202 7.10 -14.87 -6.83
CA ILE A 202 6.06 -15.21 -7.78
C ILE A 202 6.23 -14.37 -9.04
N ARG A 203 6.43 -15.03 -10.18
CA ARG A 203 6.47 -14.37 -11.49
C ARG A 203 5.06 -14.27 -12.04
N LEU A 204 4.61 -13.05 -12.34
CA LEU A 204 3.32 -12.80 -12.95
C LEU A 204 3.31 -13.24 -14.40
N PRO A 205 2.15 -13.69 -14.94
CA PRO A 205 2.01 -14.05 -16.35
C PRO A 205 2.11 -12.83 -17.27
N ASP A 206 2.22 -13.06 -18.57
CA ASP A 206 2.27 -12.01 -19.59
C ASP A 206 0.90 -11.36 -19.88
N LYS A 207 -0.20 -12.03 -19.50
CA LYS A 207 -1.56 -11.59 -19.74
C LYS A 207 -2.46 -11.77 -18.53
N TYR A 208 -3.42 -10.86 -18.42
CA TYR A 208 -4.49 -10.90 -17.43
C TYR A 208 -5.79 -10.39 -18.05
N ARG A 209 -6.86 -11.17 -17.93
CA ARG A 209 -8.19 -10.84 -18.51
C ARG A 209 -8.11 -10.45 -19.99
N GLY A 210 -7.26 -11.17 -20.77
CA GLY A 210 -7.07 -10.94 -22.21
C GLY A 210 -6.15 -9.77 -22.58
N ASN A 211 -5.72 -8.95 -21.62
CA ASN A 211 -4.83 -7.82 -21.83
C ASN A 211 -3.39 -8.16 -21.39
N ARG A 212 -2.41 -7.41 -21.90
CA ARG A 212 -1.03 -7.47 -21.44
C ARG A 212 -0.96 -7.09 -19.96
N LEU A 213 -0.42 -7.98 -19.13
CA LEU A 213 -0.22 -7.71 -17.72
C LEU A 213 1.06 -6.89 -17.53
N GLY A 214 0.89 -5.59 -17.34
CA GLY A 214 1.98 -4.66 -17.04
C GLY A 214 1.86 -4.12 -15.62
N HIS A 215 2.51 -3.00 -15.37
CA HIS A 215 2.69 -2.41 -14.06
C HIS A 215 1.40 -2.26 -13.25
N LEU A 216 0.41 -1.51 -13.77
CA LEU A 216 -0.83 -1.19 -13.03
C LEU A 216 -1.75 -2.41 -12.84
N TRP A 217 -1.81 -3.33 -13.80
CA TRP A 217 -2.65 -4.52 -13.71
C TRP A 217 -2.10 -5.58 -12.74
N SER A 218 -0.84 -5.45 -12.34
CA SER A 218 -0.18 -6.38 -11.41
C SER A 218 -0.91 -6.47 -10.07
N ILE A 219 -1.40 -5.34 -9.52
CA ILE A 219 -2.12 -5.32 -8.25
C ILE A 219 -3.43 -6.11 -8.35
N SER A 220 -4.19 -5.91 -9.44
CA SER A 220 -5.46 -6.62 -9.66
C SER A 220 -5.25 -8.11 -9.85
N TRP A 221 -4.18 -8.51 -10.54
CA TRP A 221 -3.83 -9.92 -10.68
C TRP A 221 -3.48 -10.55 -9.32
N VAL A 222 -2.69 -9.85 -8.50
CA VAL A 222 -2.35 -10.31 -7.15
C VAL A 222 -3.60 -10.46 -6.31
N ALA A 223 -4.51 -9.49 -6.35
CA ALA A 223 -5.78 -9.56 -5.63
C ALA A 223 -6.63 -10.79 -5.98
N ASP A 224 -6.60 -11.22 -7.24
CA ASP A 224 -7.33 -12.43 -7.68
C ASP A 224 -6.63 -13.74 -7.26
N ASN A 225 -5.34 -13.70 -6.88
CA ASN A 225 -4.52 -14.90 -6.67
C ASN A 225 -3.83 -14.99 -5.30
N ILE A 226 -3.99 -14.01 -4.44
CA ILE A 226 -3.28 -13.94 -3.16
C ILE A 226 -3.59 -15.13 -2.24
N ASP A 227 -4.84 -15.56 -2.20
CA ASP A 227 -5.30 -16.66 -1.34
C ASP A 227 -4.88 -18.05 -1.83
N VAL A 228 -4.47 -18.17 -3.09
CA VAL A 228 -4.09 -19.47 -3.69
C VAL A 228 -2.64 -19.83 -3.35
N ILE A 229 -1.85 -18.85 -2.90
CA ILE A 229 -0.39 -18.97 -2.73
C ILE A 229 0.01 -18.92 -1.24
N ASN A 230 -0.91 -18.54 -0.36
CA ASN A 230 -0.74 -18.51 1.10
C ASN A 230 -1.01 -19.86 1.78
#